data_b7ecf795754568b3768a97b4d2e6110a
#
_entry.id   b7ecf795754568b3768a97b4d2e6110a
#
_cell.length_a   1.000
_cell.length_b   1.000
_cell.length_c   1.000
_cell.angle_alpha   90.00
_cell.angle_beta   90.00
_cell.angle_gamma   90.00
#
_symmetry.space_group_name_H-M   'P 1'
#
loop_
_entity.id
_entity.type
_entity.pdbx_description
1 polymer ?
#
loop_
_entity_poly.entity_id
_entity_poly.type
_entity_poly.pdbx_seq_one_letter_code
_entity_poly.pdbx_strand_id
1 'polypeptide(L)'
;MSSQLMLAFLLFSTSIAITPGAGNIALLGISSRYGFAATLPFISGNAFGIIIVLAGSSVGLVSLFTLYPELYNILKYAGAAYLLFMAWSIANMQIEESNTDNRSGFVSGVLVQVLNPKGWIASLTVFSQFITPNADYLIQVVTIIAGMVITGVPCMLVWAYCGTMLKKLLQSPKQMMFVNRCLGGSLAMVVAFMLYQPA
;
A
#
# COMPACT_ATOMS: atom_id res chain seq x y z
N MET A 1 16.56 1.33 20.27
CA MET A 1 16.35 2.72 19.79
C MET A 1 16.13 3.65 20.98
N SER A 2 16.69 4.89 20.94
CA SER A 2 16.36 5.91 21.95
C SER A 2 14.89 6.33 21.81
N SER A 3 14.30 6.92 22.88
CA SER A 3 12.91 7.39 22.84
C SER A 3 12.67 8.45 21.76
N GLN A 4 13.65 9.32 21.51
CA GLN A 4 13.59 10.34 20.45
C GLN A 4 13.58 9.72 19.06
N LEU A 5 14.45 8.71 18.83
CA LEU A 5 14.52 8.00 17.56
C LEU A 5 13.24 7.17 17.31
N MET A 6 12.66 6.58 18.36
CA MET A 6 11.38 5.88 18.28
C MET A 6 10.23 6.83 17.91
N LEU A 7 10.17 8.01 18.52
CA LEU A 7 9.17 9.02 18.17
C LEU A 7 9.30 9.46 16.71
N ALA A 8 10.52 9.76 16.27
CA ALA A 8 10.80 10.13 14.87
C ALA A 8 10.38 9.00 13.90
N PHE A 9 10.68 7.75 14.24
CA PHE A 9 10.25 6.58 13.46
C PHE A 9 8.73 6.46 13.38
N LEU A 10 8.01 6.60 14.51
CA LEU A 10 6.54 6.53 14.53
C LEU A 10 5.89 7.66 13.71
N LEU A 11 6.43 8.88 13.78
CA LEU A 11 5.97 10.00 12.97
C LEU A 11 6.24 9.75 11.48
N PHE A 12 7.42 9.27 11.12
CA PHE A 12 7.77 8.91 9.75
C PHE A 12 6.85 7.82 9.20
N SER A 13 6.68 6.70 9.95
CA SER A 13 5.88 5.57 9.50
C SER A 13 4.40 5.93 9.34
N THR A 14 3.85 6.73 10.27
CA THR A 14 2.48 7.23 10.18
C THR A 14 2.31 8.16 8.96
N SER A 15 3.26 9.07 8.74
CA SER A 15 3.22 10.00 7.60
C SER A 15 3.23 9.27 6.26
N ILE A 16 4.06 8.24 6.14
CA ILE A 16 4.14 7.43 4.92
C ILE A 16 2.88 6.57 4.72
N ALA A 17 2.33 6.01 5.80
CA ALA A 17 1.15 5.15 5.76
C ALA A 17 -0.13 5.91 5.44
N ILE A 18 -0.30 7.13 5.97
CA ILE A 18 -1.49 7.95 5.74
C ILE A 18 -1.46 8.64 4.37
N THR A 19 -0.29 8.84 3.78
CA THR A 19 -0.16 9.47 2.46
C THR A 19 -0.86 8.65 1.38
N PRO A 20 -1.66 9.27 0.50
CA PRO A 20 -2.32 8.56 -0.59
C PRO A 20 -1.34 7.70 -1.41
N GLY A 21 -1.74 6.49 -1.70
CA GLY A 21 -0.99 5.53 -2.49
C GLY A 21 -1.90 4.41 -3.00
N ALA A 22 -1.34 3.50 -3.78
CA ALA A 22 -2.11 2.44 -4.45
C ALA A 22 -2.99 1.63 -3.49
N GLY A 23 -2.45 1.20 -2.34
CA GLY A 23 -3.21 0.44 -1.33
C GLY A 23 -4.35 1.25 -0.72
N ASN A 24 -4.11 2.52 -0.40
CA ASN A 24 -5.11 3.40 0.21
C ASN A 24 -6.26 3.73 -0.75
N ILE A 25 -5.93 3.99 -2.02
CA ILE A 25 -6.93 4.23 -3.07
C ILE A 25 -7.76 2.96 -3.34
N ALA A 26 -7.11 1.79 -3.34
CA ALA A 26 -7.80 0.51 -3.46
C ALA A 26 -8.78 0.28 -2.30
N LEU A 27 -8.36 0.58 -1.06
CA LEU A 27 -9.23 0.49 0.12
C LEU A 27 -10.45 1.40 0.03
N LEU A 28 -10.27 2.65 -0.42
CA LEU A 28 -11.38 3.55 -0.72
C LEU A 28 -12.37 2.94 -1.73
N GLY A 29 -11.87 2.40 -2.84
CA GLY A 29 -12.69 1.75 -3.88
C GLY A 29 -13.43 0.52 -3.35
N ILE A 30 -12.73 -0.38 -2.66
CA ILE A 30 -13.32 -1.61 -2.10
C ILE A 30 -14.40 -1.27 -1.07
N SER A 31 -14.11 -0.38 -0.12
CA SER A 31 -15.03 -0.05 0.96
C SER A 31 -16.24 0.78 0.50
N SER A 32 -16.06 1.66 -0.47
CA SER A 32 -17.17 2.42 -1.06
C SER A 32 -18.16 1.53 -1.81
N ARG A 33 -17.71 0.39 -2.32
CA ARG A 33 -18.59 -0.58 -3.01
C ARG A 33 -19.13 -1.64 -2.07
N TYR A 34 -18.26 -2.37 -1.40
CA TYR A 34 -18.60 -3.59 -0.67
C TYR A 34 -18.74 -3.39 0.85
N GLY A 35 -18.44 -2.18 1.33
CA GLY A 35 -18.44 -1.83 2.75
C GLY A 35 -17.14 -2.17 3.47
N PHE A 36 -17.06 -1.73 4.73
CA PHE A 36 -15.85 -1.81 5.55
C PHE A 36 -15.34 -3.26 5.73
N ALA A 37 -16.23 -4.19 6.09
CA ALA A 37 -15.83 -5.58 6.37
C ALA A 37 -15.17 -6.28 5.17
N ALA A 38 -15.54 -5.90 3.94
CA ALA A 38 -14.95 -6.45 2.73
C ALA A 38 -13.48 -6.04 2.52
N THR A 39 -12.99 -5.01 3.23
CA THR A 39 -11.59 -4.57 3.15
C THR A 39 -10.65 -5.36 4.06
N LEU A 40 -11.16 -6.07 5.07
CA LEU A 40 -10.33 -6.75 6.06
C LEU A 40 -9.36 -7.79 5.47
N PRO A 41 -9.78 -8.65 4.51
CA PRO A 41 -8.84 -9.56 3.85
C PRO A 41 -7.74 -8.82 3.08
N PHE A 42 -8.07 -7.71 2.42
CA PHE A 42 -7.09 -6.88 1.71
C PHE A 42 -6.12 -6.21 2.68
N ILE A 43 -6.61 -5.66 3.80
CA ILE A 43 -5.78 -5.03 4.84
C ILE A 43 -4.81 -6.05 5.43
N SER A 44 -5.29 -7.25 5.78
CA SER A 44 -4.42 -8.32 6.30
C SER A 44 -3.37 -8.76 5.29
N GLY A 45 -3.73 -8.87 4.01
CA GLY A 45 -2.79 -9.16 2.93
C GLY A 45 -1.76 -8.05 2.75
N ASN A 46 -2.19 -6.79 2.77
CA ASN A 46 -1.28 -5.65 2.65
C ASN A 46 -0.32 -5.56 3.84
N ALA A 47 -0.80 -5.79 5.08
CA ALA A 47 0.04 -5.88 6.27
C ALA A 47 1.08 -7.01 6.16
N PHE A 48 0.69 -8.18 5.66
CA PHE A 48 1.62 -9.26 5.38
C PHE A 48 2.63 -8.88 4.28
N GLY A 49 2.19 -8.18 3.25
CA GLY A 49 3.06 -7.61 2.21
C GLY A 49 4.09 -6.62 2.77
N ILE A 50 3.72 -5.79 3.77
CA ILE A 50 4.67 -4.91 4.49
C ILE A 50 5.76 -5.75 5.16
N ILE A 51 5.40 -6.85 5.82
CA ILE A 51 6.37 -7.76 6.46
C ILE A 51 7.32 -8.35 5.41
N ILE A 52 6.80 -8.83 4.27
CA ILE A 52 7.62 -9.38 3.18
C ILE A 52 8.63 -8.35 2.68
N VAL A 53 8.18 -7.12 2.37
CA VAL A 53 9.03 -6.07 1.82
C VAL A 53 10.12 -5.67 2.83
N LEU A 54 9.76 -5.47 4.10
CA LEU A 54 10.72 -5.09 5.14
C LEU A 54 11.69 -6.23 5.47
N ALA A 55 11.21 -7.46 5.60
CA ALA A 55 12.07 -8.63 5.82
C ALA A 55 13.04 -8.83 4.64
N GLY A 56 12.53 -8.75 3.41
CA GLY A 56 13.36 -8.82 2.20
C GLY A 56 14.43 -7.71 2.16
N SER A 57 14.06 -6.48 2.51
CA SER A 57 15.00 -5.35 2.56
C SER A 57 16.06 -5.54 3.64
N SER A 58 15.69 -6.11 4.78
CA SER A 58 16.63 -6.36 5.90
C SER A 58 17.71 -7.39 5.59
N VAL A 59 17.44 -8.33 4.70
CA VAL A 59 18.44 -9.33 4.25
C VAL A 59 19.22 -8.88 3.00
N GLY A 60 19.07 -7.62 2.57
CA GLY A 60 19.88 -7.04 1.52
C GLY A 60 19.31 -7.13 0.10
N LEU A 61 18.01 -7.46 -0.07
CA LEU A 61 17.35 -7.45 -1.38
C LEU A 61 17.45 -6.10 -2.10
N VAL A 62 17.53 -5.00 -1.34
CA VAL A 62 17.75 -3.67 -1.91
C VAL A 62 19.14 -3.54 -2.53
N SER A 63 20.16 -4.16 -1.91
CA SER A 63 21.51 -4.23 -2.51
C SER A 63 21.49 -5.03 -3.81
N LEU A 64 20.65 -6.04 -3.92
CA LEU A 64 20.47 -6.81 -5.15
C LEU A 64 19.89 -5.96 -6.29
N PHE A 65 18.96 -5.05 -5.99
CA PHE A 65 18.42 -4.11 -6.98
C PHE A 65 19.47 -3.09 -7.45
N THR A 66 20.42 -2.74 -6.58
CA THR A 66 21.56 -1.86 -6.96
C THR A 66 22.54 -2.60 -7.84
N LEU A 67 22.80 -3.89 -7.57
CA LEU A 67 23.72 -4.72 -8.37
C LEU A 67 23.11 -5.14 -9.71
N TYR A 68 21.80 -5.35 -9.73
CA TYR A 68 21.04 -5.81 -10.91
C TYR A 68 19.83 -4.91 -11.15
N PRO A 69 20.00 -3.72 -11.77
CA PRO A 69 18.93 -2.75 -12.01
C PRO A 69 17.75 -3.32 -12.83
N GLU A 70 18.00 -4.36 -13.62
CA GLU A 70 16.97 -5.05 -14.39
C GLU A 70 15.91 -5.69 -13.49
N LEU A 71 16.30 -6.23 -12.33
CA LEU A 71 15.35 -6.80 -11.37
C LEU A 71 14.41 -5.73 -10.80
N TYR A 72 14.94 -4.55 -10.50
CA TYR A 72 14.13 -3.42 -10.08
C TYR A 72 13.17 -2.97 -11.19
N ASN A 73 13.64 -2.91 -12.45
CA ASN A 73 12.82 -2.56 -13.59
C ASN A 73 11.70 -3.58 -13.82
N ILE A 74 11.98 -4.88 -13.71
CA ILE A 74 10.95 -5.93 -13.79
C ILE A 74 9.89 -5.72 -12.70
N LEU A 75 10.29 -5.49 -11.44
CA LEU A 75 9.37 -5.21 -10.34
C LEU A 75 8.54 -3.95 -10.61
N LYS A 76 9.19 -2.86 -11.08
CA LYS A 76 8.55 -1.58 -11.40
C LYS A 76 7.49 -1.74 -12.49
N TYR A 77 7.81 -2.42 -13.59
CA TYR A 77 6.85 -2.59 -14.70
C TYR A 77 5.75 -3.61 -14.37
N ALA A 78 6.07 -4.72 -13.70
CA ALA A 78 5.07 -5.67 -13.24
C ALA A 78 4.10 -5.02 -12.24
N GLY A 79 4.63 -4.22 -11.31
CA GLY A 79 3.83 -3.45 -10.37
C GLY A 79 2.94 -2.42 -11.07
N ALA A 80 3.49 -1.68 -12.03
CA ALA A 80 2.74 -0.72 -12.84
C ALA A 80 1.58 -1.39 -13.59
N ALA A 81 1.84 -2.52 -14.25
CA ALA A 81 0.81 -3.27 -14.96
C ALA A 81 -0.31 -3.75 -14.03
N TYR A 82 0.05 -4.30 -12.85
CA TYR A 82 -0.92 -4.73 -11.86
C TYR A 82 -1.76 -3.56 -11.30
N LEU A 83 -1.13 -2.44 -10.99
CA LEU A 83 -1.81 -1.26 -10.48
C LEU A 83 -2.71 -0.60 -11.54
N LEU A 84 -2.32 -0.61 -12.81
CA LEU A 84 -3.18 -0.17 -13.92
C LEU A 84 -4.39 -1.09 -14.09
N PHE A 85 -4.22 -2.40 -13.96
CA PHE A 85 -5.34 -3.35 -13.93
C PHE A 85 -6.30 -3.03 -12.78
N MET A 86 -5.78 -2.76 -11.58
CA MET A 86 -6.62 -2.33 -10.44
C MET A 86 -7.31 -0.99 -10.71
N ALA A 87 -6.60 -0.01 -11.27
CA ALA A 87 -7.16 1.30 -11.61
C ALA A 87 -8.34 1.17 -12.59
N TRP A 88 -8.19 0.35 -13.62
CA TRP A 88 -9.25 0.03 -14.57
C TRP A 88 -10.42 -0.71 -13.89
N SER A 89 -10.14 -1.69 -13.05
CA SER A 89 -11.16 -2.42 -12.29
C SER A 89 -11.98 -1.48 -11.40
N ILE A 90 -11.32 -0.58 -10.66
CA ILE A 90 -12.00 0.42 -9.82
C ILE A 90 -12.85 1.37 -10.66
N ALA A 91 -12.30 1.90 -11.76
CA ALA A 91 -13.00 2.86 -12.62
C ALA A 91 -14.27 2.29 -13.27
N ASN A 92 -14.27 0.99 -13.57
CA ASN A 92 -15.38 0.28 -14.24
C ASN A 92 -16.28 -0.50 -13.27
N MET A 93 -16.12 -0.32 -11.96
CA MET A 93 -17.00 -0.93 -10.97
C MET A 93 -18.45 -0.45 -11.15
N GLN A 94 -19.35 -1.36 -11.54
CA GLN A 94 -20.79 -1.11 -11.63
C GLN A 94 -21.48 -1.47 -10.31
N ILE A 95 -22.66 -0.81 -10.06
CA ILE A 95 -23.46 -1.01 -8.85
C ILE A 95 -24.42 -2.21 -9.08
N GLU A 96 -23.98 -3.29 -9.62
CA GLU A 96 -24.78 -4.49 -9.57
C GLU A 96 -24.59 -5.18 -8.22
N GLU A 97 -25.68 -5.74 -7.67
CA GLU A 97 -25.62 -6.65 -6.52
C GLU A 97 -24.71 -7.81 -6.92
N SER A 98 -23.44 -7.68 -6.62
CA SER A 98 -22.46 -8.61 -7.13
C SER A 98 -22.38 -9.82 -6.23
N ASN A 99 -22.57 -10.97 -6.85
CA ASN A 99 -22.05 -12.23 -6.37
C ASN A 99 -20.61 -12.08 -5.85
N THR A 100 -20.35 -12.74 -4.75
CA THR A 100 -19.22 -12.60 -3.83
C THR A 100 -17.82 -12.92 -4.42
N ASP A 101 -17.71 -13.26 -5.70
CA ASP A 101 -16.50 -13.89 -6.26
C ASP A 101 -15.38 -12.95 -6.73
N ASN A 102 -15.60 -11.64 -6.76
CA ASN A 102 -14.59 -10.68 -7.26
C ASN A 102 -14.12 -9.70 -6.18
N ARG A 103 -14.07 -10.13 -4.93
CA ARG A 103 -13.54 -9.32 -3.83
C ARG A 103 -12.01 -9.29 -3.91
N SER A 104 -11.43 -8.10 -3.92
CA SER A 104 -10.00 -7.91 -3.72
C SER A 104 -9.62 -8.51 -2.36
N GLY A 105 -9.16 -9.75 -2.36
CA GLY A 105 -8.90 -10.52 -1.17
C GLY A 105 -7.48 -10.32 -0.62
N PHE A 106 -7.06 -11.22 0.27
CA PHE A 106 -5.74 -11.24 0.89
C PHE A 106 -4.59 -11.16 -0.15
N VAL A 107 -4.66 -11.98 -1.19
CA VAL A 107 -3.62 -12.04 -2.23
C VAL A 107 -3.46 -10.69 -2.95
N SER A 108 -4.57 -10.01 -3.27
CA SER A 108 -4.52 -8.67 -3.88
C SER A 108 -3.83 -7.66 -2.96
N GLY A 109 -4.10 -7.72 -1.64
CA GLY A 109 -3.41 -6.88 -0.66
C GLY A 109 -1.90 -7.12 -0.63
N VAL A 110 -1.46 -8.38 -0.63
CA VAL A 110 -0.04 -8.76 -0.71
C VAL A 110 0.59 -8.21 -2.00
N LEU A 111 -0.04 -8.47 -3.15
CA LEU A 111 0.49 -8.05 -4.45
C LEU A 111 0.60 -6.52 -4.56
N VAL A 112 -0.41 -5.78 -4.10
CA VAL A 112 -0.35 -4.31 -4.10
C VAL A 112 0.84 -3.80 -3.31
N GLN A 113 1.17 -4.41 -2.18
CA GLN A 113 2.29 -3.97 -1.36
C GLN A 113 3.64 -4.41 -1.92
N VAL A 114 3.77 -5.68 -2.32
CA VAL A 114 5.04 -6.26 -2.80
C VAL A 114 5.44 -5.68 -4.15
N LEU A 115 4.46 -5.43 -5.04
CA LEU A 115 4.70 -4.84 -6.36
C LEU A 115 4.75 -3.30 -6.33
N ASN A 116 4.56 -2.68 -5.16
CA ASN A 116 4.57 -1.23 -5.03
C ASN A 116 5.97 -0.68 -4.75
N PRO A 117 6.62 0.02 -5.69
CA PRO A 117 7.94 0.61 -5.46
C PRO A 117 8.01 1.55 -4.26
N LYS A 118 6.90 2.24 -3.93
CA LYS A 118 6.82 3.08 -2.72
C LYS A 118 7.16 2.29 -1.46
N GLY A 119 6.71 1.02 -1.36
CA GLY A 119 7.01 0.15 -0.22
C GLY A 119 8.51 -0.15 -0.09
N TRP A 120 9.18 -0.44 -1.20
CA TRP A 120 10.62 -0.71 -1.24
C TRP A 120 11.46 0.53 -0.93
N ILE A 121 11.10 1.71 -1.50
CA ILE A 121 11.76 2.98 -1.20
C ILE A 121 11.58 3.34 0.28
N ALA A 122 10.37 3.17 0.82
CA ALA A 122 10.11 3.41 2.24
C ALA A 122 10.92 2.48 3.13
N SER A 123 11.06 1.20 2.78
CA SER A 123 11.85 0.23 3.53
C SER A 123 13.34 0.59 3.52
N LEU A 124 13.87 0.99 2.36
CA LEU A 124 15.26 1.48 2.28
C LEU A 124 15.49 2.68 3.20
N THR A 125 14.60 3.65 3.15
CA THR A 125 14.68 4.85 3.99
C THR A 125 14.63 4.49 5.48
N VAL A 126 13.70 3.61 5.87
CA VAL A 126 13.57 3.18 7.27
C VAL A 126 14.86 2.51 7.76
N PHE A 127 15.39 1.56 7.02
CA PHE A 127 16.59 0.86 7.45
C PHE A 127 17.83 1.75 7.45
N SER A 128 17.93 2.68 6.50
CA SER A 128 19.07 3.63 6.45
C SER A 128 19.05 4.67 7.56
N GLN A 129 17.88 5.09 8.04
CA GLN A 129 17.75 6.18 9.01
C GLN A 129 17.56 5.70 10.45
N PHE A 130 17.02 4.50 10.67
CA PHE A 130 16.59 4.06 12.00
C PHE A 130 17.37 2.85 12.54
N ILE A 131 18.26 2.23 11.76
CA ILE A 131 19.22 1.25 12.27
C ILE A 131 20.42 1.96 12.90
N THR A 132 20.78 1.54 14.11
CA THR A 132 21.94 2.05 14.85
C THR A 132 23.03 0.97 14.95
N PRO A 133 24.32 1.30 14.72
CA PRO A 133 25.39 0.31 14.60
C PRO A 133 25.65 -0.55 15.84
N ASN A 134 25.40 -0.02 17.03
CA ASN A 134 25.80 -0.63 18.31
C ASN A 134 24.67 -1.38 19.03
N ALA A 135 23.56 -1.67 18.35
CA ALA A 135 22.45 -2.42 18.90
C ALA A 135 22.19 -3.70 18.10
N ASP A 136 21.57 -4.68 18.73
CA ASP A 136 21.23 -5.95 18.07
C ASP A 136 20.40 -5.71 16.80
N TYR A 137 20.93 -6.14 15.66
CA TYR A 137 20.33 -5.90 14.36
C TYR A 137 18.95 -6.55 14.24
N LEU A 138 18.81 -7.80 14.68
CA LEU A 138 17.55 -8.54 14.55
C LEU A 138 16.43 -7.89 15.40
N ILE A 139 16.75 -7.45 16.60
CA ILE A 139 15.81 -6.76 17.47
C ILE A 139 15.35 -5.45 16.82
N GLN A 140 16.26 -4.71 16.18
CA GLN A 140 15.91 -3.48 15.46
C GLN A 140 15.01 -3.77 14.25
N VAL A 141 15.33 -4.80 13.45
CA VAL A 141 14.51 -5.22 12.31
C VAL A 141 13.09 -5.59 12.76
N VAL A 142 12.96 -6.42 13.80
CA VAL A 142 11.64 -6.80 14.33
C VAL A 142 10.88 -5.59 14.85
N THR A 143 11.55 -4.67 15.54
CA THR A 143 10.94 -3.43 16.06
C THR A 143 10.44 -2.54 14.91
N ILE A 144 11.22 -2.40 13.84
CA ILE A 144 10.82 -1.63 12.66
C ILE A 144 9.62 -2.27 11.96
N ILE A 145 9.67 -3.59 11.72
CA ILE A 145 8.56 -4.32 11.09
C ILE A 145 7.27 -4.17 11.93
N ALA A 146 7.37 -4.43 13.23
CA ALA A 146 6.22 -4.30 14.13
C ALA A 146 5.67 -2.87 14.14
N GLY A 147 6.52 -1.87 14.24
CA GLY A 147 6.12 -0.47 14.24
C GLY A 147 5.46 -0.04 12.93
N MET A 148 5.98 -0.46 11.78
CA MET A 148 5.36 -0.18 10.47
C MET A 148 3.99 -0.84 10.32
N VAL A 149 3.79 -2.05 10.84
CA VAL A 149 2.48 -2.72 10.84
C VAL A 149 1.52 -2.04 11.82
N ILE A 150 1.98 -1.74 13.04
CA ILE A 150 1.17 -1.10 14.08
C ILE A 150 0.69 0.30 13.66
N THR A 151 1.49 1.06 12.93
CA THR A 151 1.08 2.38 12.40
C THR A 151 0.32 2.26 11.09
N GLY A 152 0.70 1.32 10.23
CA GLY A 152 0.12 1.14 8.91
C GLY A 152 -1.32 0.62 8.94
N VAL A 153 -1.60 -0.40 9.77
CA VAL A 153 -2.95 -0.99 9.86
C VAL A 153 -4.02 0.03 10.28
N PRO A 154 -3.83 0.85 11.33
CA PRO A 154 -4.79 1.91 11.66
C PRO A 154 -5.00 2.91 10.51
N CYS A 155 -3.93 3.31 9.82
CA CYS A 155 -4.06 4.20 8.66
C CYS A 155 -4.90 3.56 7.53
N MET A 156 -4.69 2.28 7.25
CA MET A 156 -5.51 1.53 6.29
C MET A 156 -6.98 1.44 6.70
N LEU A 157 -7.25 1.23 8.00
CA LEU A 157 -8.61 1.22 8.55
C LEU A 157 -9.29 2.59 8.39
N VAL A 158 -8.56 3.69 8.60
CA VAL A 158 -9.08 5.05 8.35
C VAL A 158 -9.47 5.22 6.87
N TRP A 159 -8.61 4.80 5.93
CA TRP A 159 -8.93 4.86 4.50
C TRP A 159 -10.15 4.01 4.13
N ALA A 160 -10.26 2.81 4.68
CA ALA A 160 -11.43 1.94 4.51
C ALA A 160 -12.70 2.58 5.08
N TYR A 161 -12.61 3.22 6.24
CA TYR A 161 -13.74 3.95 6.84
C TYR A 161 -14.18 5.15 5.99
N CYS A 162 -13.22 5.93 5.49
CA CYS A 162 -13.49 7.06 4.58
C CYS A 162 -14.24 6.59 3.32
N GLY A 163 -13.88 5.46 2.73
CA GLY A 163 -14.61 4.93 1.57
C GLY A 163 -16.04 4.49 1.92
N THR A 164 -16.25 3.95 3.11
CA THR A 164 -17.61 3.63 3.59
C THR A 164 -18.45 4.89 3.80
N MET A 165 -17.86 5.96 4.32
CA MET A 165 -18.53 7.26 4.44
C MET A 165 -18.87 7.82 3.07
N LEU A 166 -17.94 7.73 2.12
CA LEU A 166 -18.16 8.15 0.74
C LEU A 166 -19.38 7.44 0.13
N LYS A 167 -19.53 6.12 0.34
CA LYS A 167 -20.71 5.37 -0.07
C LYS A 167 -22.03 5.93 0.48
N LYS A 168 -22.04 6.35 1.75
CA LYS A 168 -23.24 6.92 2.38
C LYS A 168 -23.61 8.30 1.82
N LEU A 169 -22.63 9.06 1.38
CA LEU A 169 -22.82 10.40 0.80
C LEU A 169 -23.29 10.33 -0.66
N LEU A 170 -22.95 9.25 -1.37
CA LEU A 170 -23.28 9.08 -2.77
C LEU A 170 -24.62 8.36 -2.92
N GLN A 171 -25.66 9.11 -3.32
CA GLN A 171 -27.03 8.62 -3.39
C GLN A 171 -27.45 8.17 -4.79
N SER A 172 -26.63 8.37 -5.81
CA SER A 172 -26.98 8.00 -7.18
C SER A 172 -25.90 7.14 -7.85
N PRO A 173 -26.31 6.20 -8.75
CA PRO A 173 -25.38 5.41 -9.54
C PRO A 173 -24.40 6.24 -10.36
N LYS A 174 -24.86 7.40 -10.88
CA LYS A 174 -24.02 8.31 -11.67
C LYS A 174 -22.91 8.95 -10.82
N GLN A 175 -23.23 9.36 -9.58
CA GLN A 175 -22.24 9.91 -8.65
C GLN A 175 -21.20 8.84 -8.27
N MET A 176 -21.62 7.61 -7.97
CA MET A 176 -20.72 6.52 -7.65
C MET A 176 -19.78 6.21 -8.84
N MET A 177 -20.32 6.14 -10.05
CA MET A 177 -19.51 5.91 -11.26
C MET A 177 -18.50 7.03 -11.48
N PHE A 178 -18.90 8.29 -11.26
CA PHE A 178 -17.99 9.44 -11.35
C PHE A 178 -16.85 9.30 -10.33
N VAL A 179 -17.17 9.00 -9.07
CA VAL A 179 -16.15 8.82 -8.02
C VAL A 179 -15.24 7.64 -8.33
N ASN A 180 -15.77 6.50 -8.77
CA ASN A 180 -14.96 5.34 -9.15
C ASN A 180 -13.99 5.67 -10.30
N ARG A 181 -14.43 6.46 -11.29
CA ARG A 181 -13.56 6.95 -12.37
C ARG A 181 -12.47 7.90 -11.85
N CYS A 182 -12.80 8.78 -10.89
CA CYS A 182 -11.83 9.65 -10.24
C CYS A 182 -10.80 8.83 -9.43
N LEU A 183 -11.23 7.82 -8.68
CA LEU A 183 -10.34 6.93 -7.92
C LEU A 183 -9.43 6.11 -8.84
N GLY A 184 -9.99 5.48 -9.87
CA GLY A 184 -9.20 4.76 -10.87
C GLY A 184 -8.23 5.68 -11.61
N GLY A 185 -8.68 6.87 -12.01
CA GLY A 185 -7.82 7.89 -12.62
C GLY A 185 -6.70 8.37 -11.70
N SER A 186 -6.97 8.58 -10.40
CA SER A 186 -5.94 8.96 -9.43
C SER A 186 -4.92 7.84 -9.23
N LEU A 187 -5.34 6.58 -9.23
CA LEU A 187 -4.43 5.44 -9.16
C LEU A 187 -3.57 5.34 -10.43
N ALA A 188 -4.17 5.54 -11.62
CA ALA A 188 -3.42 5.58 -12.87
C ALA A 188 -2.40 6.73 -12.90
N MET A 189 -2.73 7.91 -12.35
CA MET A 189 -1.77 9.01 -12.20
C MET A 189 -0.61 8.66 -11.27
N VAL A 190 -0.88 7.97 -10.16
CA VAL A 190 0.19 7.45 -9.27
C VAL A 190 1.12 6.53 -10.04
N VAL A 191 0.58 5.64 -10.88
CA VAL A 191 1.39 4.74 -11.70
C VAL A 191 2.21 5.52 -12.74
N ALA A 192 1.60 6.49 -13.42
CA ALA A 192 2.32 7.34 -14.37
C ALA A 192 3.49 8.07 -13.69
N PHE A 193 3.25 8.63 -12.50
CA PHE A 193 4.30 9.28 -11.70
C PHE A 193 5.42 8.29 -11.32
N MET A 194 5.07 7.06 -10.90
CA MET A 194 6.05 6.01 -10.61
C MET A 194 6.93 5.66 -11.83
N LEU A 195 6.32 5.59 -13.01
CA LEU A 195 7.05 5.25 -14.25
C LEU A 195 7.95 6.40 -14.72
N TYR A 196 7.53 7.65 -14.47
CA TYR A 196 8.30 8.84 -14.85
C TYR A 196 9.55 9.06 -13.98
N GLN A 197 9.56 8.57 -12.73
CA GLN A 197 10.75 8.66 -11.89
C GLN A 197 11.87 7.76 -12.46
N PRO A 198 13.08 8.31 -12.70
CA PRO A 198 14.23 7.50 -13.07
C PRO A 198 14.54 6.49 -11.96
N ALA A 199 15.03 5.34 -12.35
CA ALA A 199 15.46 4.29 -11.43
C ALA A 199 16.76 4.69 -10.70
#